data_73618263b85ee91a6f5a75c656450de8
#
_entry.id   73618263b85ee91a6f5a75c656450de8
#
_cell.length_a   1.000
_cell.length_b   1.000
_cell.length_c   1.000
_cell.angle_alpha   90.00
_cell.angle_beta   90.00
_cell.angle_gamma   90.00
#
_symmetry.space_group_name_H-M   'P 1'
#
loop_
_entity.id
_entity.type
_entity.pdbx_description
1 polymer ?
#
loop_
_entity_poly.entity_id
_entity_poly.type
_entity_poly.pdbx_seq_one_letter_code
_entity_poly.pdbx_strand_id
1 'polypeptide(L)'
;MSPVTHFFAGWLLASVSPTGRPTTLTQREKALVVAAAVAPDIDGLGIVPELLTRNTSHPLLWFSEYHHSLHTLAFALVCTIAAYLIAGPLANFTFGPSIQGRRQPTHPWLTAFLVFISFHVHLLCDLIGARGPDGDQWPIPYLKPFSNSIQLTWHGQWALNAWQNFAITGLLLAITFWMAWRFESSPLEIVSESANRAFTRTLWQRFPSKTKRAAAR
;
A
#
# COMPACT_ATOMS: atom_id res chain seq x y z
N MET A 1 -1.78 -11.69 -0.56
CA MET A 1 -0.28 -11.69 -0.59
C MET A 1 0.25 -11.14 0.74
N SER A 2 1.58 -10.84 0.88
CA SER A 2 2.07 -10.25 2.13
C SER A 2 1.79 -8.75 2.21
N PRO A 3 1.61 -8.15 3.42
CA PRO A 3 1.47 -6.70 3.58
C PRO A 3 2.63 -5.90 2.98
N VAL A 4 3.83 -6.50 2.93
CA VAL A 4 5.02 -5.90 2.29
C VAL A 4 4.83 -5.77 0.77
N THR A 5 4.24 -6.77 0.12
CA THR A 5 3.92 -6.72 -1.31
C THR A 5 2.92 -5.61 -1.60
N HIS A 6 1.85 -5.52 -0.80
CA HIS A 6 0.82 -4.48 -0.93
C HIS A 6 1.41 -3.09 -0.72
N PHE A 7 2.27 -2.92 0.29
CA PHE A 7 2.96 -1.66 0.56
C PHE A 7 3.78 -1.19 -0.65
N PHE A 8 4.64 -2.05 -1.23
CA PHE A 8 5.43 -1.68 -2.39
C PHE A 8 4.57 -1.43 -3.64
N ALA A 9 3.53 -2.23 -3.88
CA ALA A 9 2.60 -2.02 -4.98
C ALA A 9 1.89 -0.66 -4.87
N GLY A 10 1.38 -0.32 -3.68
CA GLY A 10 0.75 0.96 -3.40
C GLY A 10 1.71 2.13 -3.55
N TRP A 11 2.96 2.00 -3.07
CA TRP A 11 3.96 3.05 -3.23
C TRP A 11 4.35 3.26 -4.71
N LEU A 12 4.54 2.19 -5.48
CA LEU A 12 4.83 2.31 -6.91
C LEU A 12 3.68 2.97 -7.66
N LEU A 13 2.44 2.59 -7.36
CA LEU A 13 1.25 3.22 -7.93
C LEU A 13 1.19 4.73 -7.62
N ALA A 14 1.54 5.13 -6.39
CA ALA A 14 1.57 6.54 -5.98
C ALA A 14 2.74 7.31 -6.58
N SER A 15 3.83 6.65 -6.97
CA SER A 15 5.10 7.29 -7.30
C SER A 15 5.39 7.35 -8.81
N VAL A 16 4.74 6.51 -9.63
CA VAL A 16 4.97 6.43 -11.09
C VAL A 16 3.76 6.99 -11.83
N SER A 17 4.00 8.02 -12.68
CA SER A 17 2.99 8.49 -13.62
C SER A 17 2.93 7.59 -14.87
N PRO A 18 1.84 7.66 -15.68
CA PRO A 18 1.76 6.92 -16.95
C PRO A 18 2.90 7.22 -17.93
N THR A 19 3.58 8.34 -17.76
CA THR A 19 4.76 8.72 -18.59
C THR A 19 6.06 8.12 -18.07
N GLY A 20 6.04 7.29 -17.00
CA GLY A 20 7.22 6.71 -16.37
C GLY A 20 8.06 7.69 -15.57
N ARG A 21 7.53 8.90 -15.31
CA ARG A 21 8.18 9.93 -14.47
C ARG A 21 7.60 9.90 -13.05
N PRO A 22 8.31 10.42 -12.04
CA PRO A 22 7.76 10.63 -10.71
C PRO A 22 6.48 11.46 -10.76
N THR A 23 5.49 11.08 -9.94
CA THR A 23 4.22 11.82 -9.82
C THR A 23 4.43 13.17 -9.12
N THR A 24 3.48 14.08 -9.33
CA THR A 24 3.43 15.39 -8.63
C THR A 24 2.69 15.31 -7.29
N LEU A 25 2.30 14.11 -6.84
CA LEU A 25 1.64 13.92 -5.56
C LEU A 25 2.54 14.37 -4.41
N THR A 26 1.93 15.04 -3.45
CA THR A 26 2.59 15.39 -2.19
C THR A 26 2.91 14.12 -1.37
N GLN A 27 3.84 14.24 -0.42
CA GLN A 27 4.18 13.16 0.52
C GLN A 27 2.93 12.57 1.21
N ARG A 28 1.99 13.43 1.62
CA ARG A 28 0.73 13.03 2.24
C ARG A 28 -0.15 12.23 1.29
N GLU A 29 -0.32 12.71 0.07
CA GLU A 29 -1.14 12.02 -0.94
C GLU A 29 -0.58 10.64 -1.26
N LYS A 30 0.74 10.51 -1.40
CA LYS A 30 1.42 9.22 -1.53
C LYS A 30 1.16 8.32 -0.31
N ALA A 31 1.25 8.89 0.91
CA ALA A 31 0.97 8.15 2.14
C ALA A 31 -0.46 7.60 2.18
N LEU A 32 -1.46 8.36 1.73
CA LEU A 32 -2.85 7.92 1.66
C LEU A 32 -3.04 6.75 0.67
N VAL A 33 -2.39 6.83 -0.50
CA VAL A 33 -2.44 5.74 -1.49
C VAL A 33 -1.80 4.46 -0.95
N VAL A 34 -0.66 4.58 -0.28
CA VAL A 34 0.03 3.44 0.35
C VAL A 34 -0.78 2.88 1.52
N ALA A 35 -1.36 3.76 2.35
CA ALA A 35 -2.23 3.33 3.45
C ALA A 35 -3.41 2.50 2.93
N ALA A 36 -4.03 2.90 1.83
CA ALA A 36 -5.12 2.15 1.21
C ALA A 36 -4.68 0.77 0.67
N ALA A 37 -3.42 0.64 0.24
CA ALA A 37 -2.87 -0.64 -0.20
C ALA A 37 -2.71 -1.66 0.94
N VAL A 38 -2.61 -1.21 2.20
CA VAL A 38 -2.43 -2.09 3.37
C VAL A 38 -3.62 -2.05 4.33
N ALA A 39 -4.57 -1.14 4.11
CA ALA A 39 -5.72 -0.95 4.99
C ALA A 39 -6.60 -2.21 5.15
N PRO A 40 -6.87 -3.02 4.11
CA PRO A 40 -7.63 -4.26 4.28
C PRO A 40 -6.99 -5.20 5.29
N ASP A 41 -5.66 -5.33 5.29
CA ASP A 41 -4.90 -6.22 6.19
C ASP A 41 -4.94 -5.82 7.67
N ILE A 42 -5.55 -4.68 8.02
CA ILE A 42 -5.68 -4.26 9.43
C ILE A 42 -6.50 -5.29 10.22
N ASP A 43 -7.49 -5.93 9.61
CA ASP A 43 -8.25 -7.00 10.24
C ASP A 43 -7.38 -8.23 10.56
N GLY A 44 -6.29 -8.44 9.82
CA GLY A 44 -5.29 -9.46 10.09
C GLY A 44 -4.56 -9.28 11.44
N LEU A 45 -4.60 -8.08 12.05
CA LEU A 45 -4.08 -7.86 13.41
C LEU A 45 -4.84 -8.65 14.47
N GLY A 46 -6.02 -9.17 14.15
CA GLY A 46 -6.76 -10.13 14.99
C GLY A 46 -5.96 -11.38 15.36
N ILE A 47 -4.88 -11.71 14.61
CA ILE A 47 -3.98 -12.81 14.94
C ILE A 47 -3.29 -12.61 16.31
N VAL A 48 -3.05 -11.37 16.74
CA VAL A 48 -2.35 -11.07 17.99
C VAL A 48 -3.18 -11.52 19.20
N PRO A 49 -4.43 -11.06 19.43
CA PRO A 49 -5.23 -11.56 20.53
C PRO A 49 -5.55 -13.05 20.41
N GLU A 50 -5.70 -13.60 19.20
CA GLU A 50 -5.90 -15.02 19.00
C GLU A 50 -4.70 -15.85 19.51
N LEU A 51 -3.47 -15.47 19.16
CA LEU A 51 -2.27 -16.12 19.63
C LEU A 51 -2.05 -15.98 21.14
N LEU A 52 -2.36 -14.82 21.70
CA LEU A 52 -2.21 -14.58 23.15
C LEU A 52 -3.21 -15.37 23.99
N THR A 53 -4.38 -15.65 23.46
CA THR A 53 -5.48 -16.31 24.18
C THR A 53 -5.66 -17.79 23.80
N ARG A 54 -4.92 -18.33 22.83
CA ARG A 54 -5.12 -19.69 22.29
C ARG A 54 -5.09 -20.82 23.31
N ASN A 55 -4.37 -20.61 24.44
CA ASN A 55 -4.24 -21.60 25.52
C ASN A 55 -5.13 -21.28 26.73
N THR A 56 -6.05 -20.33 26.61
CA THR A 56 -7.02 -19.98 27.68
C THR A 56 -8.30 -20.79 27.53
N SER A 57 -9.15 -20.78 28.54
CA SER A 57 -10.49 -21.41 28.49
C SER A 57 -11.44 -20.75 27.48
N HIS A 58 -11.17 -19.51 27.09
CA HIS A 58 -11.98 -18.73 26.15
C HIS A 58 -11.06 -18.04 25.11
N PRO A 59 -10.58 -18.77 24.09
CA PRO A 59 -9.73 -18.18 23.07
C PRO A 59 -10.51 -17.15 22.22
N LEU A 60 -9.87 -16.03 21.92
CA LEU A 60 -10.42 -15.00 21.01
C LEU A 60 -10.07 -15.39 19.58
N LEU A 61 -11.04 -15.76 18.78
CA LEU A 61 -10.85 -16.21 17.39
C LEU A 61 -10.97 -15.05 16.39
N TRP A 62 -10.40 -13.90 16.72
CA TRP A 62 -10.59 -12.67 15.94
C TRP A 62 -10.00 -12.75 14.54
N PHE A 63 -8.84 -13.37 14.37
CA PHE A 63 -8.29 -13.58 13.03
C PHE A 63 -9.15 -14.57 12.25
N SER A 64 -9.45 -15.72 12.85
CA SER A 64 -10.22 -16.78 12.19
C SER A 64 -11.63 -16.33 11.78
N GLU A 65 -12.26 -15.45 12.57
CA GLU A 65 -13.65 -15.02 12.32
C GLU A 65 -13.75 -13.76 11.44
N TYR A 66 -12.80 -12.81 11.58
CA TYR A 66 -12.95 -11.47 11.01
C TYR A 66 -11.92 -11.12 9.94
N HIS A 67 -10.92 -11.96 9.71
CA HIS A 67 -10.00 -11.77 8.60
C HIS A 67 -10.77 -11.73 7.27
N HIS A 68 -10.46 -10.77 6.43
CA HIS A 68 -11.19 -10.35 5.22
C HIS A 68 -12.50 -9.56 5.43
N SER A 69 -12.85 -9.18 6.66
CA SER A 69 -14.03 -8.33 6.90
C SER A 69 -13.88 -6.93 6.28
N LEU A 70 -12.67 -6.43 6.15
CA LEU A 70 -12.36 -5.14 5.52
C LEU A 70 -12.09 -5.24 4.01
N HIS A 71 -12.06 -6.43 3.43
CA HIS A 71 -11.83 -6.65 1.99
C HIS A 71 -13.10 -6.40 1.16
N THR A 72 -13.77 -5.27 1.38
CA THR A 72 -15.09 -4.96 0.83
C THR A 72 -15.09 -3.68 0.01
N LEU A 73 -16.03 -3.58 -0.95
CA LEU A 73 -16.29 -2.34 -1.69
C LEU A 73 -16.68 -1.20 -0.75
N ALA A 74 -17.49 -1.48 0.30
CA ALA A 74 -17.89 -0.49 1.27
C ALA A 74 -16.67 0.17 1.95
N PHE A 75 -15.70 -0.64 2.38
CA PHE A 75 -14.49 -0.12 3.01
C PHE A 75 -13.58 0.60 2.00
N ALA A 76 -13.50 0.13 0.75
CA ALA A 76 -12.80 0.85 -0.33
C ALA A 76 -13.37 2.25 -0.53
N LEU A 77 -14.71 2.40 -0.54
CA LEU A 77 -15.37 3.70 -0.67
C LEU A 77 -15.11 4.60 0.55
N VAL A 78 -15.13 4.05 1.76
CA VAL A 78 -14.77 4.80 2.98
C VAL A 78 -13.35 5.33 2.89
N CYS A 79 -12.37 4.50 2.53
CA CYS A 79 -10.97 4.92 2.33
C CYS A 79 -10.85 6.00 1.25
N THR A 80 -11.57 5.85 0.15
CA THR A 80 -11.58 6.79 -0.98
C THR A 80 -12.12 8.16 -0.58
N ILE A 81 -13.28 8.18 0.10
CA ILE A 81 -13.90 9.42 0.58
C ILE A 81 -13.00 10.10 1.62
N ALA A 82 -12.48 9.33 2.58
CA ALA A 82 -11.55 9.85 3.58
C ALA A 82 -10.30 10.48 2.93
N ALA A 83 -9.72 9.81 1.94
CA ALA A 83 -8.56 10.34 1.22
C ALA A 83 -8.88 11.64 0.46
N TYR A 84 -10.05 11.71 -0.20
CA TYR A 84 -10.50 12.93 -0.85
C TYR A 84 -10.61 14.10 0.14
N LEU A 85 -11.27 13.86 1.29
CA LEU A 85 -11.44 14.88 2.32
C LEU A 85 -10.12 15.33 2.93
N ILE A 86 -9.21 14.38 3.24
CA ILE A 86 -7.90 14.66 3.83
C ILE A 86 -6.98 15.39 2.85
N ALA A 87 -6.98 15.02 1.57
CA ALA A 87 -6.17 15.67 0.55
C ALA A 87 -6.73 17.03 0.10
N GLY A 88 -8.04 17.25 0.26
CA GLY A 88 -8.76 18.42 -0.19
C GLY A 88 -9.30 19.30 0.95
N PRO A 89 -10.62 19.25 1.24
CA PRO A 89 -11.27 20.19 2.15
C PRO A 89 -10.67 20.26 3.56
N LEU A 90 -10.27 19.10 4.11
CA LEU A 90 -9.70 19.02 5.46
C LEU A 90 -8.21 19.33 5.53
N ALA A 91 -7.52 19.42 4.40
CA ALA A 91 -6.08 19.70 4.37
C ALA A 91 -5.71 21.00 5.11
N ASN A 92 -6.60 21.98 5.09
CA ASN A 92 -6.40 23.28 5.70
C ASN A 92 -6.63 23.28 7.23
N PHE A 93 -7.51 22.41 7.72
CA PHE A 93 -7.86 22.34 9.14
C PHE A 93 -6.86 21.51 9.95
N THR A 94 -6.34 20.45 9.37
CA THR A 94 -5.57 19.45 10.11
C THR A 94 -4.09 19.82 10.27
N PHE A 95 -3.52 20.67 9.40
CA PHE A 95 -2.06 20.85 9.30
C PHE A 95 -1.60 22.32 9.28
N GLY A 96 -2.47 23.27 9.55
CA GLY A 96 -2.15 24.69 9.64
C GLY A 96 -1.58 25.32 8.34
N PRO A 97 -1.32 26.62 8.33
CA PRO A 97 -0.61 27.26 7.23
C PRO A 97 0.84 26.74 7.18
N SER A 98 1.32 26.38 6.00
CA SER A 98 2.71 25.96 5.78
C SER A 98 3.66 27.06 6.31
N ILE A 99 4.60 26.69 7.16
CA ILE A 99 5.61 27.57 7.76
C ILE A 99 6.47 28.27 6.69
N GLN A 100 6.46 27.79 5.44
CA GLN A 100 7.27 28.34 4.33
C GLN A 100 6.45 29.09 3.26
N GLY A 101 5.18 29.38 3.48
CA GLY A 101 4.38 30.24 2.59
C GLY A 101 4.05 29.69 1.19
N ARG A 102 4.59 28.56 0.76
CA ARG A 102 4.25 27.89 -0.49
C ARG A 102 3.50 26.58 -0.22
N ARG A 103 2.17 26.61 -0.37
CA ARG A 103 1.38 25.39 -0.41
C ARG A 103 1.69 24.66 -1.72
N GLN A 104 2.13 23.41 -1.63
CA GLN A 104 2.14 22.56 -2.81
C GLN A 104 0.70 22.31 -3.25
N PRO A 105 0.40 22.39 -4.54
CA PRO A 105 -0.93 22.06 -5.03
C PRO A 105 -1.26 20.61 -4.68
N THR A 106 -2.43 20.40 -4.09
CA THR A 106 -2.97 19.06 -3.82
C THR A 106 -3.88 18.63 -4.94
N HIS A 107 -3.96 17.33 -5.17
CA HIS A 107 -4.77 16.70 -6.21
C HIS A 107 -5.81 15.74 -5.60
N PRO A 108 -6.83 16.25 -4.87
CA PRO A 108 -7.73 15.39 -4.06
C PRO A 108 -8.47 14.35 -4.89
N TRP A 109 -8.91 14.68 -6.12
CA TRP A 109 -9.57 13.74 -7.01
C TRP A 109 -8.62 12.64 -7.51
N LEU A 110 -7.41 13.02 -7.89
CA LEU A 110 -6.39 12.06 -8.31
C LEU A 110 -6.01 11.14 -7.14
N THR A 111 -5.84 11.71 -5.94
CA THR A 111 -5.53 10.95 -4.73
C THR A 111 -6.64 9.95 -4.41
N ALA A 112 -7.90 10.39 -4.43
CA ALA A 112 -9.05 9.50 -4.21
C ALA A 112 -9.12 8.38 -5.26
N PHE A 113 -8.93 8.69 -6.53
CA PHE A 113 -8.87 7.70 -7.60
C PHE A 113 -7.75 6.68 -7.38
N LEU A 114 -6.54 7.15 -7.05
CA LEU A 114 -5.41 6.25 -6.81
C LEU A 114 -5.59 5.41 -5.53
N VAL A 115 -6.23 5.96 -4.50
CA VAL A 115 -6.62 5.21 -3.28
C VAL A 115 -7.58 4.09 -3.65
N PHE A 116 -8.61 4.38 -4.44
CA PHE A 116 -9.56 3.37 -4.92
C PHE A 116 -8.85 2.26 -5.71
N ILE A 117 -8.00 2.63 -6.65
CA ILE A 117 -7.21 1.66 -7.45
C ILE A 117 -6.25 0.87 -6.55
N SER A 118 -5.55 1.53 -5.62
CA SER A 118 -4.59 0.88 -4.72
C SER A 118 -5.27 -0.18 -3.85
N PHE A 119 -6.45 0.12 -3.33
CA PHE A 119 -7.27 -0.82 -2.60
C PHE A 119 -7.65 -2.04 -3.46
N HIS A 120 -8.07 -1.82 -4.71
CA HIS A 120 -8.44 -2.92 -5.62
C HIS A 120 -7.23 -3.73 -6.09
N VAL A 121 -6.06 -3.11 -6.22
CA VAL A 121 -4.80 -3.84 -6.47
C VAL A 121 -4.49 -4.78 -5.30
N HIS A 122 -4.72 -4.34 -4.05
CA HIS A 122 -4.62 -5.23 -2.88
C HIS A 122 -5.56 -6.43 -3.02
N LEU A 123 -6.87 -6.20 -3.24
CA LEU A 123 -7.85 -7.29 -3.40
C LEU A 123 -7.48 -8.25 -4.54
N LEU A 124 -6.98 -7.72 -5.66
CA LEU A 124 -6.53 -8.54 -6.78
C LEU A 124 -5.32 -9.40 -6.39
N CYS A 125 -4.37 -8.84 -5.68
CA CYS A 125 -3.22 -9.57 -5.18
C CYS A 125 -3.63 -10.73 -4.28
N ASP A 126 -4.60 -10.52 -3.39
CA ASP A 126 -5.08 -11.57 -2.50
C ASP A 126 -5.94 -12.61 -3.23
N LEU A 127 -6.76 -12.17 -4.17
CA LEU A 127 -7.51 -13.08 -5.02
C LEU A 127 -6.59 -14.06 -5.76
N ILE A 128 -5.38 -13.61 -6.10
CA ILE A 128 -4.40 -14.41 -6.87
C ILE A 128 -3.51 -15.24 -5.93
N GLY A 129 -3.06 -14.71 -4.80
CA GLY A 129 -1.94 -15.28 -4.06
C GLY A 129 -2.10 -15.33 -2.54
N ALA A 130 -3.31 -15.54 -2.02
CA ALA A 130 -3.56 -15.61 -0.58
C ALA A 130 -4.25 -16.91 -0.13
N ARG A 131 -4.06 -18.07 -0.85
CA ARG A 131 -4.60 -19.34 -0.40
C ARG A 131 -3.99 -19.72 0.96
N GLY A 132 -4.85 -20.12 1.88
CA GLY A 132 -4.46 -20.55 3.22
C GLY A 132 -3.55 -21.79 3.24
N PRO A 133 -2.91 -22.07 4.37
CA PRO A 133 -1.95 -23.17 4.53
C PRO A 133 -2.61 -24.56 4.35
N ASP A 134 -3.89 -24.69 4.67
CA ASP A 134 -4.64 -25.94 4.56
C ASP A 134 -5.19 -26.18 3.14
N GLY A 135 -4.84 -25.30 2.20
CA GLY A 135 -5.27 -25.37 0.81
C GLY A 135 -6.64 -24.75 0.55
N ASP A 136 -7.28 -24.21 1.56
CA ASP A 136 -8.56 -23.56 1.44
C ASP A 136 -8.43 -22.19 0.76
N GLN A 137 -9.36 -21.93 -0.17
CA GLN A 137 -9.48 -20.59 -0.76
C GLN A 137 -10.08 -19.64 0.27
N TRP A 138 -9.51 -18.46 0.38
CA TRP A 138 -10.07 -17.39 1.18
C TRP A 138 -10.94 -16.49 0.29
N PRO A 139 -12.28 -16.62 0.37
CA PRO A 139 -13.17 -15.82 -0.44
C PRO A 139 -13.18 -14.36 0.05
N ILE A 140 -13.18 -13.43 -0.91
CA ILE A 140 -13.29 -11.99 -0.62
C ILE A 140 -14.77 -11.61 -0.61
N PRO A 141 -15.34 -11.19 0.54
CA PRO A 141 -16.75 -10.85 0.68
C PRO A 141 -17.04 -9.44 0.14
N TYR A 142 -16.81 -9.24 -1.16
CA TYR A 142 -16.70 -7.93 -1.80
C TYR A 142 -17.89 -6.99 -1.56
N LEU A 143 -19.13 -7.54 -1.54
CA LEU A 143 -20.35 -6.74 -1.36
C LEU A 143 -20.86 -6.65 0.09
N LYS A 144 -20.14 -7.21 1.08
CA LYS A 144 -20.54 -6.96 2.48
C LYS A 144 -20.44 -5.46 2.80
N PRO A 145 -21.34 -4.94 3.67
CA PRO A 145 -22.41 -5.59 4.41
C PRO A 145 -23.73 -5.73 3.62
N PHE A 146 -23.79 -5.26 2.37
CA PHE A 146 -25.04 -5.18 1.60
C PHE A 146 -25.52 -6.54 1.09
N SER A 147 -24.60 -7.44 0.77
CA SER A 147 -24.91 -8.78 0.28
C SER A 147 -23.81 -9.78 0.65
N ASN A 148 -24.24 -10.99 1.04
CA ASN A 148 -23.35 -12.13 1.26
C ASN A 148 -23.28 -13.07 0.03
N SER A 149 -24.03 -12.80 -1.03
CA SER A 149 -24.17 -13.69 -2.18
C SER A 149 -22.98 -13.65 -3.14
N ILE A 150 -22.23 -12.54 -3.16
CA ILE A 150 -21.08 -12.36 -4.03
C ILE A 150 -19.80 -12.46 -3.20
N GLN A 151 -19.10 -13.56 -3.41
CA GLN A 151 -17.77 -13.79 -2.87
C GLN A 151 -16.82 -14.01 -4.05
N LEU A 152 -15.76 -13.18 -4.12
CA LEU A 152 -14.76 -13.35 -5.16
C LEU A 152 -13.80 -14.45 -4.78
N THR A 153 -13.70 -15.45 -5.65
CA THR A 153 -12.78 -16.59 -5.53
C THR A 153 -12.13 -16.84 -6.88
N TRP A 154 -10.94 -17.41 -6.88
CA TRP A 154 -10.26 -17.85 -8.08
C TRP A 154 -9.61 -19.22 -7.87
N HIS A 155 -10.00 -20.22 -8.65
CA HIS A 155 -9.47 -21.58 -8.51
C HIS A 155 -7.96 -21.70 -8.69
N GLY A 156 -7.35 -20.79 -9.47
CA GLY A 156 -5.90 -20.71 -9.65
C GLY A 156 -5.14 -20.01 -8.51
N GLN A 157 -5.80 -19.62 -7.41
CA GLN A 157 -5.17 -18.99 -6.28
C GLN A 157 -4.03 -19.87 -5.74
N TRP A 158 -2.81 -19.33 -5.70
CA TRP A 158 -1.68 -20.03 -5.11
C TRP A 158 -1.52 -19.75 -3.63
N ALA A 159 -0.78 -20.61 -2.94
CA ALA A 159 -0.57 -20.51 -1.50
C ALA A 159 0.16 -19.21 -1.12
N LEU A 160 -0.16 -18.69 0.07
CA LEU A 160 0.45 -17.45 0.59
C LEU A 160 1.99 -17.52 0.62
N ASN A 161 2.56 -18.69 0.90
CA ASN A 161 3.99 -18.96 0.91
C ASN A 161 4.56 -19.48 -0.42
N ALA A 162 3.80 -19.40 -1.53
CA ALA A 162 4.26 -19.86 -2.84
C ALA A 162 5.38 -18.94 -3.39
N TRP A 163 6.28 -19.52 -4.17
CA TRP A 163 7.43 -18.80 -4.75
C TRP A 163 7.04 -17.60 -5.60
N GLN A 164 5.86 -17.62 -6.22
CA GLN A 164 5.33 -16.51 -7.02
C GLN A 164 5.20 -15.23 -6.18
N ASN A 165 4.73 -15.33 -4.93
CA ASN A 165 4.61 -14.19 -4.02
C ASN A 165 5.99 -13.60 -3.70
N PHE A 166 7.01 -14.43 -3.49
CA PHE A 166 8.38 -13.97 -3.28
C PHE A 166 8.96 -13.32 -4.54
N ALA A 167 8.71 -13.90 -5.72
CA ALA A 167 9.17 -13.35 -6.99
C ALA A 167 8.54 -11.97 -7.27
N ILE A 168 7.22 -11.82 -7.05
CA ILE A 168 6.52 -10.54 -7.20
C ILE A 168 7.08 -9.51 -6.21
N THR A 169 7.22 -9.86 -4.94
CA THR A 169 7.78 -8.96 -3.93
C THR A 169 9.22 -8.56 -4.28
N GLY A 170 10.03 -9.51 -4.72
CA GLY A 170 11.40 -9.25 -5.17
C GLY A 170 11.46 -8.31 -6.38
N LEU A 171 10.56 -8.47 -7.34
CA LEU A 171 10.44 -7.58 -8.51
C LEU A 171 10.04 -6.16 -8.08
N LEU A 172 9.00 -6.01 -7.24
CA LEU A 172 8.57 -4.71 -6.74
C LEU A 172 9.69 -4.02 -5.96
N LEU A 173 10.43 -4.77 -5.15
CA LEU A 173 11.59 -4.26 -4.42
C LEU A 173 12.69 -3.81 -5.37
N ALA A 174 13.01 -4.60 -6.40
CA ALA A 174 14.01 -4.23 -7.42
C ALA A 174 13.63 -2.95 -8.17
N ILE A 175 12.35 -2.80 -8.55
CA ILE A 175 11.83 -1.57 -9.17
C ILE A 175 11.93 -0.39 -8.19
N THR A 176 11.62 -0.60 -6.92
CA THR A 176 11.75 0.41 -5.87
C THR A 176 13.20 0.90 -5.71
N PHE A 177 14.17 -0.02 -5.67
CA PHE A 177 15.58 0.35 -5.63
C PHE A 177 16.02 1.07 -6.91
N TRP A 178 15.57 0.62 -8.08
CA TRP A 178 15.83 1.31 -9.35
C TRP A 178 15.29 2.74 -9.36
N MET A 179 14.06 2.95 -8.84
CA MET A 179 13.48 4.29 -8.71
C MET A 179 14.27 5.17 -7.74
N ALA A 180 14.68 4.62 -6.60
CA ALA A 180 15.52 5.33 -5.63
C ALA A 180 16.86 5.75 -6.26
N TRP A 181 17.46 4.88 -7.05
CA TRP A 181 18.71 5.17 -7.75
C TRP A 181 18.53 6.14 -8.93
N ARG A 182 17.45 6.00 -9.69
CA ARG A 182 17.24 6.76 -10.93
C ARG A 182 16.60 8.13 -10.68
N PHE A 183 15.64 8.20 -9.76
CA PHE A 183 14.77 9.36 -9.55
C PHE A 183 14.87 9.94 -8.13
N GLU A 184 15.72 9.41 -7.27
CA GLU A 184 15.89 9.86 -5.88
C GLU A 184 14.60 9.75 -5.03
N SER A 185 13.70 8.86 -5.40
CA SER A 185 12.42 8.61 -4.76
C SER A 185 12.39 7.20 -4.20
N SER A 186 12.12 7.07 -2.91
CA SER A 186 11.99 5.78 -2.22
C SER A 186 10.79 5.82 -1.25
N PRO A 187 10.30 4.66 -0.77
CA PRO A 187 9.21 4.64 0.21
C PRO A 187 9.47 5.43 1.49
N LEU A 188 10.74 5.69 1.81
CA LEU A 188 11.11 6.51 2.95
C LEU A 188 10.63 7.96 2.85
N GLU A 189 10.34 8.44 1.63
CA GLU A 189 9.78 9.79 1.42
C GLU A 189 8.42 9.96 2.12
N ILE A 190 7.63 8.87 2.30
CA ILE A 190 6.34 8.93 2.99
C ILE A 190 6.51 9.30 4.48
N VAL A 191 7.60 8.86 5.08
CA VAL A 191 7.89 9.07 6.50
C VAL A 191 8.71 10.33 6.70
N SER A 192 9.78 10.50 5.89
CA SER A 192 10.71 11.62 6.04
C SER A 192 11.51 11.86 4.77
N GLU A 193 11.46 13.08 4.26
CA GLU A 193 12.33 13.49 3.15
C GLU A 193 13.83 13.42 3.50
N SER A 194 14.21 13.67 4.75
CA SER A 194 15.61 13.55 5.17
C SER A 194 16.08 12.09 5.12
N ALA A 195 15.24 11.14 5.55
CA ALA A 195 15.53 9.72 5.43
C ALA A 195 15.63 9.27 3.97
N ASN A 196 14.70 9.73 3.11
CA ASN A 196 14.76 9.47 1.68
C ASN A 196 16.07 10.00 1.06
N ARG A 197 16.44 11.25 1.35
CA ARG A 197 17.70 11.85 0.85
C ARG A 197 18.94 11.11 1.36
N ALA A 198 18.98 10.71 2.62
CA ALA A 198 20.09 9.94 3.18
C ALA A 198 20.24 8.58 2.47
N PHE A 199 19.14 7.87 2.28
CA PHE A 199 19.11 6.58 1.60
C PHE A 199 19.55 6.68 0.14
N THR A 200 18.96 7.59 -0.64
CA THR A 200 19.26 7.76 -2.06
C THR A 200 20.69 8.25 -2.29
N ARG A 201 21.22 9.12 -1.42
CA ARG A 201 22.62 9.55 -1.44
C ARG A 201 23.56 8.38 -1.19
N THR A 202 23.30 7.54 -0.19
CA THR A 202 24.10 6.35 0.10
C THR A 202 24.09 5.39 -1.09
N LEU A 203 22.91 5.20 -1.70
CA LEU A 203 22.77 4.34 -2.88
C LEU A 203 23.63 4.85 -4.04
N TRP A 204 23.66 6.16 -4.27
CA TRP A 204 24.49 6.76 -5.32
C TRP A 204 26.00 6.70 -5.04
N GLN A 205 26.39 6.82 -3.79
CA GLN A 205 27.80 6.66 -3.41
C GLN A 205 28.29 5.24 -3.71
N ARG A 206 27.42 4.24 -3.48
CA ARG A 206 27.73 2.84 -3.72
C ARG A 206 27.66 2.45 -5.20
N PHE A 207 26.69 3.02 -5.94
CA PHE A 207 26.40 2.69 -7.35
C PHE A 207 26.37 3.96 -8.21
N PRO A 208 27.52 4.62 -8.45
CA PRO A 208 27.59 5.88 -9.19
C PRO A 208 27.25 5.68 -10.66
N SER A 209 26.27 6.41 -11.20
CA SER A 209 25.95 6.40 -12.63
C SER A 209 26.94 7.27 -13.43
N LYS A 210 27.28 6.84 -14.65
CA LYS A 210 28.21 7.57 -15.54
C LYS A 210 27.68 8.98 -15.87
N THR A 211 26.37 9.15 -16.03
CA THR A 211 25.73 10.43 -16.40
C THR A 211 25.81 11.48 -15.29
N LYS A 212 25.78 11.09 -14.02
CA LYS A 212 25.87 12.02 -12.91
C LYS A 212 27.29 12.34 -12.46
N ARG A 213 28.28 11.50 -12.81
CA ARG A 213 29.70 11.82 -12.68
C ARG A 213 30.12 12.98 -13.60
N ALA A 214 29.49 13.13 -14.77
CA ALA A 214 29.77 14.22 -15.70
C ALA A 214 29.19 15.57 -15.24
N ALA A 215 28.09 15.58 -14.48
CA ALA A 215 27.46 16.80 -13.96
C ALA A 215 28.08 17.31 -12.63
N ALA A 216 28.92 16.49 -11.99
CA ALA A 216 29.62 16.85 -10.73
C ALA A 216 31.07 17.27 -10.93
N ARG A 217 31.53 17.33 -12.17
CA ARG A 217 32.81 17.92 -12.61
C ARG A 217 32.58 19.26 -13.29
#